data_19066ba3b30c639acfdbfca99dd97311
#
_entry.id   19066ba3b30c639acfdbfca99dd97311
#
_cell.length_a   1.000
_cell.length_b   1.000
_cell.length_c   1.000
_cell.angle_alpha   90.00
_cell.angle_beta   90.00
_cell.angle_gamma   90.00
#
_symmetry.space_group_name_H-M   'P 1'
#
loop_
_entity.id
_entity.type
_entity.pdbx_description
1 polymer ?
#
loop_
_entity_poly.entity_id
_entity_poly.type
_entity_poly.pdbx_seq_one_letter_code
_entity_poly.pdbx_strand_id
1 'polypeptide(L)'
;MNLAPSLLLFVTLASAAQAADSRPAAPAPHKDSRPTASLTVEGEEPGVAATPPYPTGMEKLAIRDRIVDSSRPIRECYEKRLAERPTLQGKLMARFDIGPDGKVIGAGADGIADRELIVCVVTAVRKFEFDKPQSGSKLRVAYPFKFEPRPAK
;
A
#
# COMPACT_ATOMS: atom_id res chain seq x y z
N MET A 1 23.05 70.31 -19.84
CA MET A 1 24.32 70.47 -19.10
C MET A 1 24.60 69.20 -18.40
N ASN A 2 25.47 68.41 -19.08
CA ASN A 2 26.74 67.90 -18.54
C ASN A 2 26.58 66.87 -17.44
N LEU A 3 27.17 65.76 -17.39
CA LEU A 3 28.29 65.05 -18.07
C LEU A 3 28.18 63.55 -17.73
N ALA A 4 28.45 62.68 -18.67
CA ALA A 4 29.01 61.35 -18.44
C ALA A 4 30.52 61.55 -18.05
N PRO A 5 31.34 60.51 -17.85
CA PRO A 5 31.21 59.06 -17.71
C PRO A 5 32.03 58.49 -16.55
N SER A 6 31.98 57.22 -16.28
CA SER A 6 33.21 56.46 -15.94
C SER A 6 32.99 54.94 -16.02
N LEU A 7 33.66 54.46 -16.97
CA LEU A 7 34.08 53.11 -17.23
C LEU A 7 34.91 52.56 -16.04
N LEU A 8 34.58 51.46 -15.47
CA LEU A 8 35.55 50.58 -14.76
C LEU A 8 35.19 49.11 -14.98
N LEU A 9 36.00 48.58 -15.83
CA LEU A 9 36.21 47.20 -16.16
C LEU A 9 36.78 46.48 -14.92
N PHE A 10 36.09 45.50 -14.36
CA PHE A 10 36.73 44.49 -13.52
C PHE A 10 36.40 43.10 -14.04
N VAL A 11 37.41 42.58 -14.68
CA VAL A 11 37.56 41.16 -14.97
C VAL A 11 38.03 40.49 -13.68
N THR A 12 37.32 39.54 -13.15
CA THR A 12 37.89 38.51 -12.26
C THR A 12 37.19 37.20 -12.50
N LEU A 13 37.92 36.35 -13.10
CA LEU A 13 38.28 34.95 -12.76
C LEU A 13 37.12 34.00 -12.40
N ALA A 14 37.04 33.06 -13.30
CA ALA A 14 36.46 31.76 -13.15
C ALA A 14 36.92 31.07 -11.85
N SER A 15 35.95 30.54 -11.11
CA SER A 15 36.20 29.45 -10.21
C SER A 15 35.12 28.41 -10.44
N ALA A 16 35.45 27.40 -11.21
CA ALA A 16 34.68 26.21 -11.41
C ALA A 16 34.75 25.39 -10.12
N ALA A 17 33.73 25.44 -9.32
CA ALA A 17 33.51 24.42 -8.27
C ALA A 17 32.54 23.38 -8.84
N GLN A 18 33.10 22.28 -9.29
CA GLN A 18 32.37 21.07 -9.62
C GLN A 18 31.85 20.49 -8.30
N ALA A 19 30.60 20.72 -7.98
CA ALA A 19 29.89 19.95 -6.97
C ALA A 19 29.57 18.59 -7.59
N ALA A 20 30.18 17.57 -7.05
CA ALA A 20 29.92 16.17 -7.36
C ALA A 20 28.43 15.87 -7.12
N ASP A 21 27.73 15.60 -8.20
CA ASP A 21 26.38 15.04 -8.23
C ASP A 21 26.45 13.60 -7.70
N SER A 22 26.24 13.46 -6.40
CA SER A 22 26.03 12.16 -5.77
C SER A 22 24.56 11.79 -5.92
N ARG A 23 24.16 11.46 -7.13
CA ARG A 23 22.89 10.87 -7.43
C ARG A 23 22.85 9.47 -6.85
N PRO A 24 21.99 9.14 -5.88
CA PRO A 24 21.82 7.77 -5.47
C PRO A 24 21.25 6.99 -6.65
N ALA A 25 21.95 5.93 -7.02
CA ALA A 25 21.55 5.00 -8.07
C ALA A 25 20.13 4.50 -7.82
N ALA A 26 19.27 4.72 -8.79
CA ALA A 26 17.96 4.10 -8.83
C ALA A 26 18.13 2.57 -8.85
N PRO A 27 17.36 1.81 -8.04
CA PRO A 27 17.38 0.37 -8.13
C PRO A 27 16.89 -0.05 -9.52
N ALA A 28 17.63 -0.96 -10.14
CA ALA A 28 17.34 -1.53 -11.45
C ALA A 28 15.91 -2.10 -11.50
N PRO A 29 15.25 -2.02 -12.66
CA PRO A 29 13.93 -2.60 -12.82
C PRO A 29 14.04 -4.13 -12.74
N HIS A 30 13.48 -4.70 -11.70
CA HIS A 30 13.24 -6.13 -11.64
C HIS A 30 12.21 -6.50 -12.71
N LYS A 31 12.70 -6.99 -13.83
CA LYS A 31 11.90 -7.71 -14.80
C LYS A 31 11.58 -9.06 -14.16
N ASP A 32 10.42 -9.18 -13.61
CA ASP A 32 9.69 -10.43 -13.53
C ASP A 32 8.23 -10.15 -13.26
N SER A 33 7.57 -9.84 -14.37
CA SER A 33 6.12 -9.79 -14.45
C SER A 33 5.62 -11.19 -14.73
N ARG A 34 5.16 -11.86 -13.71
CA ARG A 34 4.19 -12.95 -13.88
C ARG A 34 3.16 -12.85 -12.79
N PRO A 35 1.90 -12.57 -13.13
CA PRO A 35 0.80 -12.71 -12.19
C PRO A 35 0.45 -14.20 -12.12
N THR A 36 1.18 -14.91 -11.32
CA THR A 36 0.79 -16.24 -10.91
C THR A 36 0.51 -16.13 -9.42
N ALA A 37 -0.75 -16.33 -9.05
CA ALA A 37 -1.13 -16.56 -7.70
C ALA A 37 -0.57 -17.93 -7.26
N SER A 38 0.73 -17.97 -7.01
CA SER A 38 1.38 -19.09 -6.35
C SER A 38 1.71 -18.66 -4.94
N LEU A 39 0.89 -19.12 -4.01
CA LEU A 39 1.26 -19.19 -2.62
C LEU A 39 2.22 -20.38 -2.48
N THR A 40 3.49 -20.11 -2.63
CA THR A 40 4.53 -21.04 -2.22
C THR A 40 4.84 -20.75 -0.77
N VAL A 41 4.41 -21.64 0.09
CA VAL A 41 4.92 -21.74 1.45
C VAL A 41 6.12 -22.68 1.36
N GLU A 42 7.31 -22.10 1.41
CA GLU A 42 8.54 -22.86 1.65
C GLU A 42 9.43 -22.08 2.61
N GLY A 43 9.93 -22.81 3.61
CA GLY A 43 11.08 -22.40 4.39
C GLY A 43 10.82 -22.24 5.87
N GLU A 44 10.87 -23.36 6.54
CA GLU A 44 11.17 -23.47 7.97
C GLU A 44 12.60 -23.00 8.21
N GLU A 45 12.75 -21.88 8.91
CA GLU A 45 14.04 -21.48 9.51
C GLU A 45 13.86 -21.29 11.00
N PRO A 46 14.68 -21.94 11.84
CA PRO A 46 14.57 -21.81 13.28
C PRO A 46 15.27 -20.53 13.77
N GLY A 47 14.51 -19.66 14.39
CA GLY A 47 15.11 -18.63 15.25
C GLY A 47 14.85 -17.18 14.89
N VAL A 48 13.61 -16.77 14.62
CA VAL A 48 13.23 -15.37 14.57
C VAL A 48 12.00 -15.13 15.44
N ALA A 49 12.10 -14.09 16.28
CA ALA A 49 11.06 -13.63 17.18
C ALA A 49 9.66 -13.68 16.55
N ALA A 50 8.74 -14.27 17.28
CA ALA A 50 7.34 -14.57 16.97
C ALA A 50 6.72 -13.67 15.87
N THR A 51 6.94 -14.01 14.62
CA THR A 51 6.09 -13.56 13.52
C THR A 51 4.70 -14.12 13.78
N PRO A 52 3.64 -13.32 13.81
CA PRO A 52 2.30 -13.86 14.02
C PRO A 52 2.01 -14.94 12.97
N PRO A 53 1.40 -16.06 13.34
CA PRO A 53 1.13 -17.14 12.40
C PRO A 53 0.24 -16.62 11.28
N TYR A 54 0.58 -16.99 10.05
CA TYR A 54 -0.29 -16.79 8.91
C TYR A 54 -1.41 -17.83 8.90
N PRO A 55 -2.60 -17.49 8.36
CA PRO A 55 -3.71 -18.41 8.33
C PRO A 55 -3.39 -19.68 7.52
N THR A 56 -3.76 -20.82 8.05
CA THR A 56 -3.69 -22.12 7.36
C THR A 56 -4.78 -22.27 6.29
N GLY A 57 -4.76 -23.34 5.51
CA GLY A 57 -5.65 -23.51 4.36
C GLY A 57 -7.14 -23.25 4.62
N MET A 58 -7.70 -23.89 5.65
CA MET A 58 -9.14 -23.75 5.99
C MET A 58 -9.44 -22.38 6.60
N GLU A 59 -8.59 -21.87 7.49
CA GLU A 59 -8.73 -20.52 8.04
C GLU A 59 -8.65 -19.44 6.94
N LYS A 60 -7.78 -19.64 5.97
CA LYS A 60 -7.66 -18.72 4.83
C LYS A 60 -8.96 -18.63 4.02
N LEU A 61 -9.64 -19.75 3.79
CA LEU A 61 -10.92 -19.76 3.09
C LEU A 61 -12.02 -19.07 3.93
N ALA A 62 -12.12 -19.39 5.18
CA ALA A 62 -13.09 -18.76 6.08
C ALA A 62 -12.89 -17.24 6.19
N ILE A 63 -11.63 -16.78 6.30
CA ILE A 63 -11.29 -15.36 6.31
C ILE A 63 -11.67 -14.70 4.99
N ARG A 64 -11.37 -15.33 3.84
CA ARG A 64 -11.71 -14.82 2.53
C ARG A 64 -13.23 -14.68 2.38
N ASP A 65 -13.99 -15.69 2.72
CA ASP A 65 -15.44 -15.69 2.61
C ASP A 65 -16.03 -14.59 3.50
N ARG A 66 -15.54 -14.45 4.72
CA ARG A 66 -15.95 -13.38 5.64
C ARG A 66 -15.65 -11.99 5.08
N ILE A 67 -14.49 -11.80 4.44
CA ILE A 67 -14.15 -10.53 3.78
C ILE A 67 -15.13 -10.23 2.63
N VAL A 68 -15.46 -11.23 1.82
CA VAL A 68 -16.42 -11.09 0.71
C VAL A 68 -17.79 -10.68 1.24
N ASP A 69 -18.30 -11.37 2.26
CA ASP A 69 -19.59 -11.06 2.89
C ASP A 69 -19.63 -9.66 3.50
N SER A 70 -18.51 -9.23 4.08
CA SER A 70 -18.35 -7.92 4.73
C SER A 70 -17.88 -6.83 3.77
N SER A 71 -17.79 -7.07 2.45
CA SER A 71 -17.19 -6.16 1.47
C SER A 71 -18.03 -4.93 1.13
N ARG A 72 -19.30 -4.89 1.52
CA ARG A 72 -20.24 -3.78 1.20
C ARG A 72 -19.69 -2.40 1.62
N PRO A 73 -19.21 -2.18 2.85
CA PRO A 73 -18.65 -0.88 3.24
C PRO A 73 -17.43 -0.48 2.41
N ILE A 74 -16.61 -1.44 1.99
CA ILE A 74 -15.45 -1.19 1.13
C ILE A 74 -15.89 -0.74 -0.25
N ARG A 75 -16.96 -1.35 -0.81
CA ARG A 75 -17.54 -0.94 -2.07
C ARG A 75 -18.11 0.48 -1.99
N GLU A 76 -18.83 0.80 -0.92
CA GLU A 76 -19.35 2.15 -0.68
C GLU A 76 -18.24 3.20 -0.61
N CYS A 77 -17.09 2.88 0.03
CA CYS A 77 -15.90 3.73 0.00
C CYS A 77 -15.44 4.02 -1.44
N TYR A 78 -15.37 2.99 -2.27
CA TYR A 78 -14.93 3.14 -3.65
C TYR A 78 -15.92 3.91 -4.51
N GLU A 79 -17.22 3.61 -4.41
CA GLU A 79 -18.28 4.30 -5.15
C GLU A 79 -18.30 5.80 -4.82
N LYS A 80 -18.12 6.17 -3.55
CA LYS A 80 -17.99 7.55 -3.14
C LYS A 80 -16.81 8.25 -3.81
N ARG A 81 -15.66 7.58 -3.89
CA ARG A 81 -14.48 8.14 -4.55
C ARG A 81 -14.61 8.20 -6.07
N LEU A 82 -15.33 7.26 -6.69
CA LEU A 82 -15.63 7.29 -8.12
C LEU A 82 -16.46 8.51 -8.53
N ALA A 83 -17.35 9.01 -7.67
CA ALA A 83 -18.11 10.23 -7.93
C ALA A 83 -17.20 11.46 -8.12
N GLU A 84 -16.07 11.51 -7.42
CA GLU A 84 -15.09 12.59 -7.50
C GLU A 84 -13.97 12.31 -8.51
N ARG A 85 -13.62 11.03 -8.68
CA ARG A 85 -12.55 10.55 -9.55
C ARG A 85 -13.03 9.38 -10.41
N PRO A 86 -13.76 9.63 -11.51
CA PRO A 86 -14.40 8.58 -12.32
C PRO A 86 -13.46 7.54 -12.94
N THR A 87 -12.20 7.87 -13.07
CA THR A 87 -11.16 6.98 -13.62
C THR A 87 -10.36 6.25 -12.54
N LEU A 88 -10.74 6.37 -11.26
CA LEU A 88 -10.03 5.73 -10.17
C LEU A 88 -10.13 4.21 -10.30
N GLN A 89 -8.98 3.57 -10.46
CA GLN A 89 -8.86 2.12 -10.51
C GLN A 89 -7.53 1.68 -9.95
N GLY A 90 -7.41 0.42 -9.55
CA GLY A 90 -6.16 -0.11 -9.08
C GLY A 90 -6.33 -1.24 -8.08
N LYS A 91 -5.20 -1.67 -7.52
CA LYS A 91 -5.13 -2.71 -6.50
C LYS A 91 -4.70 -2.09 -5.18
N LEU A 92 -5.47 -2.32 -4.14
CA LEU A 92 -5.16 -1.93 -2.78
C LEU A 92 -4.87 -3.19 -1.97
N MET A 93 -3.72 -3.23 -1.32
CA MET A 93 -3.34 -4.31 -0.43
C MET A 93 -3.67 -3.92 1.01
N ALA A 94 -4.72 -4.50 1.57
CA ALA A 94 -5.03 -4.34 2.98
C ALA A 94 -4.26 -5.35 3.82
N ARG A 95 -3.57 -4.87 4.86
CA ARG A 95 -2.89 -5.70 5.85
C ARG A 95 -3.52 -5.45 7.21
N PHE A 96 -3.91 -6.51 7.90
CA PHE A 96 -4.53 -6.38 9.20
C PHE A 96 -4.23 -7.59 10.08
N ASP A 97 -4.28 -7.36 11.38
CA ASP A 97 -4.08 -8.38 12.39
C ASP A 97 -5.43 -8.71 13.04
N ILE A 98 -5.79 -10.00 13.06
CA ILE A 98 -6.96 -10.54 13.77
C ILE A 98 -6.50 -10.97 15.14
N GLY A 99 -7.15 -10.48 16.18
CA GLY A 99 -6.88 -10.86 17.56
C GLY A 99 -7.43 -12.25 17.92
N PRO A 100 -7.06 -12.79 19.09
CA PRO A 100 -7.55 -14.09 19.56
C PRO A 100 -9.06 -14.11 19.83
N ASP A 101 -9.69 -12.94 19.91
CA ASP A 101 -11.13 -12.76 20.04
C ASP A 101 -11.87 -12.67 18.69
N GLY A 102 -11.15 -12.73 17.56
CA GLY A 102 -11.69 -12.58 16.20
C GLY A 102 -11.84 -11.14 15.71
N LYS A 103 -11.48 -10.15 16.53
CA LYS A 103 -11.56 -8.73 16.13
C LYS A 103 -10.29 -8.24 15.49
N VAL A 104 -10.41 -7.24 14.61
CA VAL A 104 -9.26 -6.59 13.99
C VAL A 104 -8.60 -5.64 14.98
N ILE A 105 -7.38 -5.96 15.42
CA ILE A 105 -6.59 -5.18 16.38
C ILE A 105 -5.63 -4.18 15.74
N GLY A 106 -5.37 -4.33 14.44
CA GLY A 106 -4.53 -3.41 13.67
C GLY A 106 -4.86 -3.53 12.19
N ALA A 107 -4.87 -2.41 11.45
CA ALA A 107 -5.10 -2.41 10.02
C ALA A 107 -4.35 -1.27 9.34
N GLY A 108 -3.85 -1.55 8.13
CA GLY A 108 -3.24 -0.61 7.21
C GLY A 108 -3.49 -1.04 5.77
N ALA A 109 -3.28 -0.14 4.82
CA ALA A 109 -3.39 -0.46 3.40
C ALA A 109 -2.49 0.42 2.55
N ASP A 110 -2.07 -0.08 1.39
CA ASP A 110 -1.26 0.61 0.40
C ASP A 110 -1.60 0.13 -1.03
N GLY A 111 -0.92 0.66 -2.03
CA GLY A 111 -0.99 0.19 -3.42
C GLY A 111 -1.89 0.99 -4.36
N ILE A 112 -2.75 1.86 -3.87
CA ILE A 112 -3.56 2.77 -4.70
C ILE A 112 -3.23 4.23 -4.39
N ALA A 113 -3.15 5.08 -5.41
CA ALA A 113 -2.80 6.49 -5.27
C ALA A 113 -4.01 7.37 -4.89
N ASP A 114 -4.79 6.92 -3.90
CA ASP A 114 -5.92 7.67 -3.34
C ASP A 114 -5.98 7.50 -1.82
N ARG A 115 -5.49 8.52 -1.12
CA ARG A 115 -5.38 8.47 0.35
C ARG A 115 -6.75 8.37 1.04
N GLU A 116 -7.77 9.01 0.51
CA GLU A 116 -9.10 8.99 1.11
C GLU A 116 -9.74 7.62 0.99
N LEU A 117 -9.56 6.96 -0.16
CA LEU A 117 -9.97 5.57 -0.33
C LEU A 117 -9.24 4.65 0.67
N ILE A 118 -7.93 4.82 0.81
CA ILE A 118 -7.13 4.03 1.77
C ILE A 118 -7.69 4.19 3.19
N VAL A 119 -7.89 5.42 3.64
CA VAL A 119 -8.40 5.70 5.00
C VAL A 119 -9.80 5.12 5.20
N CYS A 120 -10.68 5.26 4.21
CA CYS A 120 -12.04 4.71 4.26
C CYS A 120 -12.00 3.18 4.37
N VAL A 121 -11.22 2.50 3.52
CA VAL A 121 -11.08 1.04 3.52
C VAL A 121 -10.49 0.54 4.84
N VAL A 122 -9.43 1.17 5.35
CA VAL A 122 -8.83 0.81 6.65
C VAL A 122 -9.85 0.94 7.78
N THR A 123 -10.66 2.00 7.76
CA THR A 123 -11.71 2.22 8.75
C THR A 123 -12.81 1.15 8.66
N ALA A 124 -13.16 0.73 7.44
CA ALA A 124 -14.12 -0.36 7.23
C ALA A 124 -13.56 -1.72 7.71
N VAL A 125 -12.31 -2.03 7.34
CA VAL A 125 -11.65 -3.29 7.74
C VAL A 125 -11.54 -3.42 9.26
N ARG A 126 -11.29 -2.33 9.98
CA ARG A 126 -11.24 -2.35 11.46
C ARG A 126 -12.55 -2.78 12.13
N LYS A 127 -13.66 -2.72 11.42
CA LYS A 127 -14.98 -3.13 11.92
C LYS A 127 -15.32 -4.58 11.58
N PHE A 128 -14.43 -5.27 10.87
CA PHE A 128 -14.66 -6.67 10.54
C PHE A 128 -14.50 -7.56 11.78
N GLU A 129 -15.35 -8.54 11.85
CA GLU A 129 -15.29 -9.59 12.86
C GLU A 129 -15.14 -10.93 12.16
N PHE A 130 -14.18 -11.70 12.61
CA PHE A 130 -13.82 -13.01 12.10
C PHE A 130 -14.06 -14.08 13.16
N ASP A 131 -14.03 -15.32 12.75
CA ASP A 131 -13.96 -16.42 13.70
C ASP A 131 -12.65 -16.35 14.49
N LYS A 132 -12.68 -16.83 15.72
CA LYS A 132 -11.49 -16.88 16.57
C LYS A 132 -10.43 -17.76 15.91
N PRO A 133 -9.17 -17.29 15.81
CA PRO A 133 -8.09 -18.11 15.29
C PRO A 133 -7.94 -19.42 16.05
N GLN A 134 -7.83 -20.53 15.34
CA GLN A 134 -7.68 -21.85 15.95
C GLN A 134 -6.41 -21.95 16.81
N SER A 135 -5.37 -21.20 16.45
CA SER A 135 -4.14 -21.10 17.21
C SER A 135 -4.29 -20.39 18.56
N GLY A 136 -5.41 -19.70 18.80
CA GLY A 136 -5.60 -18.83 19.96
C GLY A 136 -4.67 -17.61 19.99
N SER A 137 -3.89 -17.41 18.94
CA SER A 137 -2.91 -16.33 18.80
C SER A 137 -3.35 -15.30 17.77
N LYS A 138 -2.66 -14.17 17.77
CA LYS A 138 -2.86 -13.13 16.74
C LYS A 138 -2.52 -13.67 15.35
N LEU A 139 -3.38 -13.41 14.38
CA LEU A 139 -3.23 -13.85 13.00
C LEU A 139 -3.03 -12.65 12.07
N ARG A 140 -1.99 -12.67 11.23
CA ARG A 140 -1.72 -11.62 10.23
C ARG A 140 -2.32 -11.97 8.89
N VAL A 141 -3.06 -11.04 8.29
CA VAL A 141 -3.73 -11.20 7.01
C VAL A 141 -3.29 -10.09 6.05
N ALA A 142 -3.02 -10.46 4.79
CA ALA A 142 -2.85 -9.54 3.67
C ALA A 142 -3.88 -9.91 2.60
N TYR A 143 -4.75 -8.96 2.25
CA TYR A 143 -5.83 -9.19 1.30
C TYR A 143 -5.84 -8.13 0.20
N PRO A 144 -5.82 -8.53 -1.09
CA PRO A 144 -5.87 -7.63 -2.21
C PRO A 144 -7.31 -7.26 -2.57
N PHE A 145 -7.64 -5.98 -2.55
CA PHE A 145 -8.86 -5.45 -3.13
C PHE A 145 -8.57 -4.88 -4.52
N LYS A 146 -9.25 -5.37 -5.52
CA LYS A 146 -9.16 -4.85 -6.90
C LYS A 146 -10.36 -3.93 -7.13
N PHE A 147 -10.06 -2.70 -7.50
CA PHE A 147 -11.05 -1.68 -7.81
C PHE A 147 -11.03 -1.38 -9.30
N GLU A 148 -12.20 -1.49 -9.94
CA GLU A 148 -12.39 -1.19 -11.35
C GLU A 148 -13.74 -0.47 -11.52
N PRO A 149 -13.78 0.65 -12.28
CA PRO A 149 -15.04 1.30 -12.61
C PRO A 149 -15.94 0.33 -13.36
N ARG A 150 -17.19 0.22 -12.94
CA ARG A 150 -18.16 -0.56 -13.69
C ARG A 150 -18.58 0.27 -14.92
N PRO A 151 -18.53 -0.27 -16.14
CA PRO A 151 -19.05 0.43 -17.30
C PRO A 151 -20.52 0.79 -17.05
N ALA A 152 -20.87 2.04 -17.33
CA ALA A 152 -22.26 2.46 -17.34
C ALA A 152 -23.03 1.59 -18.36
N LYS A 153 -24.13 0.96 -17.92
CA LYS A 153 -25.06 0.27 -18.81
C LYS A 153 -25.85 1.29 -19.59
#